data_18efa83373c384f8a8e6bb79c30db153
#
_entry.id   18efa83373c384f8a8e6bb79c30db153
#
_cell.length_a   1.000
_cell.length_b   1.000
_cell.length_c   1.000
_cell.angle_alpha   90.00
_cell.angle_beta   90.00
_cell.angle_gamma   90.00
#
_symmetry.space_group_name_H-M   'P 1'
#
loop_
_entity.id
_entity.type
_entity.pdbx_description
1 polymer ?
#
loop_
_entity_poly.entity_id
_entity_poly.type
_entity_poly.pdbx_seq_one_letter_code
_entity_poly.pdbx_strand_id
1 'polypeptide(L)'
;IINNMPESEAAFKLAKEGLINRMRTDRIIKSDIIWTYINAQDLGQNVDPRIKLYNDVQTMTLKDIVDFQKEWVKGRTYVYCILGDKKDLDMNKLKAVGPIEELTQQQIFGY
;
A
#
# COMPACT_ATOMS: atom_id res chain seq x y z
N ILE A 1 -14.29 -3.37 -2.33
CA ILE A 1 -13.01 -4.11 -2.26
C ILE A 1 -12.52 -4.16 -0.82
N ILE A 2 -12.45 -3.03 -0.08
CA ILE A 2 -11.90 -2.97 1.29
C ILE A 2 -12.61 -3.95 2.24
N ASN A 3 -13.94 -3.98 2.24
CA ASN A 3 -14.71 -4.86 3.11
C ASN A 3 -15.04 -6.23 2.50
N ASN A 4 -14.97 -6.35 1.18
CA ASN A 4 -15.28 -7.56 0.43
C ASN A 4 -14.23 -7.74 -0.68
N MET A 5 -13.11 -8.33 -0.32
CA MET A 5 -12.05 -8.62 -1.28
C MET A 5 -12.49 -9.80 -2.17
N PRO A 6 -12.49 -9.64 -3.50
CA PRO A 6 -12.76 -10.77 -4.40
C PRO A 6 -11.60 -11.78 -4.32
N GLU A 7 -11.93 -13.03 -4.12
CA GLU A 7 -10.96 -14.13 -4.06
C GLU A 7 -10.81 -14.76 -5.45
N SER A 8 -9.60 -14.72 -6.00
CA SER A 8 -9.29 -15.29 -7.32
C SER A 8 -7.89 -15.90 -7.33
N GLU A 9 -7.82 -17.20 -7.38
CA GLU A 9 -6.55 -17.93 -7.50
C GLU A 9 -5.76 -17.54 -8.76
N ALA A 10 -6.44 -17.32 -9.87
CA ALA A 10 -5.78 -16.92 -11.11
C ALA A 10 -5.13 -15.52 -10.98
N ALA A 11 -5.86 -14.57 -10.41
CA ALA A 11 -5.33 -13.22 -10.18
C ALA A 11 -4.19 -13.23 -9.16
N PHE A 12 -4.32 -14.01 -8.08
CA PHE A 12 -3.27 -14.19 -7.08
C PHE A 12 -1.99 -14.75 -7.69
N LYS A 13 -2.11 -15.83 -8.48
CA LYS A 13 -0.96 -16.45 -9.15
C LYS A 13 -0.24 -15.47 -10.08
N LEU A 14 -0.99 -14.74 -10.89
CA LEU A 14 -0.45 -13.75 -11.81
C LEU A 14 0.28 -12.62 -11.05
N ALA A 15 -0.33 -12.10 -9.98
CA ALA A 15 0.28 -11.06 -9.15
C ALA A 15 1.54 -11.54 -8.45
N LYS A 16 1.53 -12.76 -7.89
CA LYS A 16 2.68 -13.39 -7.26
C LYS A 16 3.84 -13.58 -8.23
N GLU A 17 3.59 -14.12 -9.42
CA GLU A 17 4.59 -14.29 -10.47
C GLU A 17 5.16 -12.93 -10.92
N GLY A 18 4.30 -11.93 -11.11
CA GLY A 18 4.71 -10.57 -11.45
C GLY A 18 5.62 -9.95 -10.39
N LEU A 19 5.28 -10.10 -9.10
CA LEU A 19 6.09 -9.62 -8.00
C LEU A 19 7.45 -10.31 -7.92
N ILE A 20 7.49 -11.63 -8.04
CA ILE A 20 8.74 -12.41 -8.05
C ILE A 20 9.63 -11.96 -9.21
N ASN A 21 9.07 -11.82 -10.41
CA ASN A 21 9.82 -11.38 -11.59
C ASN A 21 10.37 -9.96 -11.40
N ARG A 22 9.56 -9.04 -10.88
CA ARG A 22 10.01 -7.69 -10.53
C ARG A 22 11.18 -7.75 -9.56
N MET A 23 11.07 -8.49 -8.46
CA MET A 23 12.15 -8.60 -7.46
C MET A 23 13.43 -9.20 -8.02
N ARG A 24 13.35 -10.08 -9.04
CA ARG A 24 14.52 -10.65 -9.73
C ARG A 24 15.20 -9.67 -10.67
N THR A 25 14.47 -8.73 -11.23
CA THR A 25 14.96 -7.76 -12.20
C THR A 25 15.33 -6.41 -11.59
N ASP A 26 14.72 -6.05 -10.47
CA ASP A 26 15.01 -4.80 -9.76
C ASP A 26 16.46 -4.83 -9.22
N ARG A 27 17.20 -3.78 -9.56
CA ARG A 27 18.56 -3.58 -9.07
C ARG A 27 18.66 -2.28 -8.31
N ILE A 28 19.33 -2.31 -7.17
CA ILE A 28 19.72 -1.09 -6.48
C ILE A 28 20.89 -0.48 -7.28
N ILE A 29 20.71 0.74 -7.76
CA ILE A 29 21.81 1.51 -8.35
C ILE A 29 22.72 2.04 -7.25
N LYS A 30 23.98 2.34 -7.60
CA LYS A 30 25.00 2.73 -6.61
C LYS A 30 24.60 3.92 -5.74
N SER A 31 23.88 4.90 -6.29
CA SER A 31 23.39 6.06 -5.54
C SER A 31 22.35 5.70 -4.46
N ASP A 32 21.64 4.59 -4.62
CA ASP A 32 20.53 4.22 -3.74
C ASP A 32 20.94 3.21 -2.65
N ILE A 33 22.18 2.71 -2.70
CA ILE A 33 22.68 1.73 -1.71
C ILE A 33 22.59 2.31 -0.29
N ILE A 34 23.06 3.54 -0.11
CA ILE A 34 23.07 4.22 1.20
C ILE A 34 21.63 4.40 1.70
N TRP A 35 20.74 4.88 0.85
CA TRP A 35 19.34 5.08 1.21
C TRP A 35 18.62 3.77 1.54
N THR A 36 18.90 2.71 0.78
CA THR A 36 18.36 1.38 1.07
C THR A 36 18.84 0.87 2.44
N TYR A 37 20.10 1.10 2.77
CA TYR A 37 20.65 0.74 4.07
C TYR A 37 20.02 1.55 5.21
N ILE A 38 19.92 2.88 5.06
CA ILE A 38 19.31 3.76 6.08
C ILE A 38 17.85 3.35 6.31
N ASN A 39 17.07 3.13 5.25
CA ASN A 39 15.69 2.70 5.37
C ASN A 39 15.55 1.33 6.09
N ALA A 40 16.47 0.41 5.85
CA ALA A 40 16.48 -0.86 6.58
C ALA A 40 16.77 -0.66 8.07
N GLN A 41 17.72 0.22 8.42
CA GLN A 41 18.04 0.57 9.82
C GLN A 41 16.85 1.24 10.52
N ASP A 42 16.15 2.15 9.86
CA ASP A 42 14.95 2.82 10.39
C ASP A 42 13.82 1.83 10.69
N LEU A 43 13.76 0.74 9.94
CA LEU A 43 12.85 -0.39 10.18
C LEU A 43 13.39 -1.39 11.24
N GLY A 44 14.53 -1.11 11.88
CA GLY A 44 15.19 -2.00 12.84
C GLY A 44 15.78 -3.27 12.22
N GLN A 45 16.08 -3.25 10.92
CA GLN A 45 16.59 -4.40 10.18
C GLN A 45 18.09 -4.24 9.89
N ASN A 46 18.88 -5.27 10.18
CA ASN A 46 20.33 -5.30 9.92
C ASN A 46 20.70 -5.98 8.59
N VAL A 47 19.69 -6.37 7.82
CA VAL A 47 19.85 -7.05 6.53
C VAL A 47 18.93 -6.42 5.49
N ASP A 48 19.19 -6.66 4.22
CA ASP A 48 18.29 -6.22 3.16
C ASP A 48 16.90 -6.86 3.32
N PRO A 49 15.83 -6.07 3.56
CA PRO A 49 14.49 -6.60 3.81
C PRO A 49 13.92 -7.39 2.62
N ARG A 50 14.45 -7.17 1.41
CA ARG A 50 14.02 -7.88 0.21
C ARG A 50 14.34 -9.35 0.24
N ILE A 51 15.37 -9.78 0.99
CA ILE A 51 15.73 -11.20 1.14
C ILE A 51 14.56 -11.95 1.80
N LYS A 52 14.07 -11.42 2.93
CA LYS A 52 12.94 -12.01 3.63
C LYS A 52 11.67 -11.95 2.77
N LEU A 53 11.39 -10.79 2.20
CA LEU A 53 10.20 -10.61 1.35
C LEU A 53 10.19 -11.58 0.16
N TYR A 54 11.33 -11.76 -0.51
CA TYR A 54 11.46 -12.69 -1.63
C TYR A 54 11.14 -14.14 -1.23
N ASN A 55 11.65 -14.57 -0.07
CA ASN A 55 11.41 -15.91 0.45
C ASN A 55 9.95 -16.10 0.87
N ASP A 56 9.38 -15.12 1.58
CA ASP A 56 7.99 -15.15 2.04
C ASP A 56 7.01 -15.23 0.86
N VAL A 57 7.22 -14.40 -0.17
CA VAL A 57 6.35 -14.39 -1.36
C VAL A 57 6.33 -15.75 -2.07
N GLN A 58 7.44 -16.48 -2.10
CA GLN A 58 7.47 -17.79 -2.76
C GLN A 58 6.56 -18.82 -2.09
N THR A 59 6.38 -18.76 -0.79
CA THR A 59 5.54 -19.68 -0.01
C THR A 59 4.12 -19.16 0.22
N MET A 60 3.89 -17.85 0.00
CA MET A 60 2.62 -17.18 0.23
C MET A 60 1.48 -17.80 -0.59
N THR A 61 0.32 -17.94 0.03
CA THR A 61 -0.91 -18.46 -0.55
C THR A 61 -2.00 -17.38 -0.65
N LEU A 62 -3.05 -17.64 -1.43
CA LEU A 62 -4.23 -16.75 -1.46
C LEU A 62 -4.83 -16.62 -0.05
N LYS A 63 -4.84 -17.70 0.71
CA LYS A 63 -5.37 -17.71 2.08
C LYS A 63 -4.65 -16.70 2.97
N ASP A 64 -3.33 -16.57 2.87
CA ASP A 64 -2.55 -15.61 3.67
C ASP A 64 -2.98 -14.17 3.38
N ILE A 65 -3.25 -13.85 2.11
CA ILE A 65 -3.75 -12.52 1.70
C ILE A 65 -5.18 -12.28 2.22
N VAL A 66 -6.04 -13.30 2.15
CA VAL A 66 -7.42 -13.22 2.66
C VAL A 66 -7.43 -13.03 4.18
N ASP A 67 -6.59 -13.75 4.90
CA ASP A 67 -6.49 -13.65 6.36
C ASP A 67 -5.94 -12.27 6.78
N PHE A 68 -4.90 -11.78 6.10
CA PHE A 68 -4.38 -10.43 6.30
C PHE A 68 -5.47 -9.37 6.04
N GLN A 69 -6.22 -9.49 4.95
CA GLN A 69 -7.30 -8.57 4.63
C GLN A 69 -8.38 -8.56 5.73
N LYS A 70 -8.76 -9.73 6.24
CA LYS A 70 -9.77 -9.84 7.30
C LYS A 70 -9.31 -9.24 8.62
N GLU A 71 -8.05 -9.45 8.97
CA GLU A 71 -7.49 -9.02 10.25
C GLU A 71 -7.12 -7.53 10.26
N TRP A 72 -6.50 -7.06 9.17
CA TRP A 72 -5.83 -5.75 9.16
C TRP A 72 -6.56 -4.69 8.34
N VAL A 73 -7.42 -5.08 7.39
CA VAL A 73 -8.03 -4.16 6.44
C VAL A 73 -9.54 -4.04 6.65
N LYS A 74 -10.23 -5.19 6.76
CA LYS A 74 -11.69 -5.21 6.86
C LYS A 74 -12.19 -4.53 8.13
N GLY A 75 -13.19 -3.67 7.98
CA GLY A 75 -13.85 -3.00 9.12
C GLY A 75 -13.02 -1.93 9.80
N ARG A 76 -11.85 -1.56 9.24
CA ARG A 76 -11.06 -0.43 9.77
C ARG A 76 -11.68 0.90 9.38
N THR A 77 -11.43 1.91 10.20
CA THR A 77 -11.78 3.30 9.87
C THR A 77 -10.73 3.87 8.93
N TYR A 78 -11.17 4.47 7.86
CA TYR A 78 -10.30 5.07 6.84
C TYR A 78 -10.54 6.57 6.74
N VAL A 79 -9.48 7.33 6.50
CA VAL A 79 -9.53 8.73 6.10
C VAL A 79 -9.37 8.79 4.59
N TYR A 80 -10.30 9.44 3.92
CA TYR A 80 -10.26 9.65 2.48
C TYR A 80 -9.67 11.03 2.18
N CYS A 81 -8.49 11.08 1.58
CA CYS A 81 -7.89 12.32 1.11
C CYS A 81 -8.26 12.53 -0.36
N ILE A 82 -8.90 13.64 -0.68
CA ILE A 82 -9.35 13.97 -2.03
C ILE A 82 -8.70 15.28 -2.44
N LEU A 83 -8.04 15.27 -3.58
CA LEU A 83 -7.49 16.45 -4.24
C LEU A 83 -8.21 16.66 -5.56
N GLY A 84 -8.80 17.84 -5.75
CA GLY A 84 -9.52 18.16 -6.98
C GLY A 84 -10.18 19.53 -6.94
N ASP A 85 -10.72 19.99 -8.08
CA ASP A 85 -11.54 21.20 -8.11
C ASP A 85 -12.89 20.88 -7.45
N LYS A 86 -13.30 21.70 -6.50
CA LYS A 86 -14.57 21.55 -5.77
C LYS A 86 -15.78 21.55 -6.68
N LYS A 87 -15.70 22.19 -7.86
CA LYS A 87 -16.78 22.23 -8.85
C LYS A 87 -17.06 20.86 -9.48
N ASP A 88 -16.02 20.01 -9.53
CA ASP A 88 -16.09 18.68 -10.15
C ASP A 88 -16.47 17.60 -9.11
N LEU A 89 -16.59 17.97 -7.83
CA LEU A 89 -16.87 17.05 -6.75
C LEU A 89 -18.35 17.07 -6.36
N ASP A 90 -18.97 15.90 -6.30
CA ASP A 90 -20.31 15.74 -5.73
C ASP A 90 -20.25 15.76 -4.19
N MET A 91 -20.34 16.95 -3.62
CA MET A 91 -20.24 17.16 -2.17
C MET A 91 -21.32 16.42 -1.38
N ASN A 92 -22.48 16.13 -1.99
CA ASN A 92 -23.55 15.38 -1.30
C ASN A 92 -23.16 13.90 -1.16
N LYS A 93 -22.58 13.31 -2.22
CA LYS A 93 -22.06 11.94 -2.15
C LYS A 93 -20.91 11.82 -1.16
N LEU A 94 -20.02 12.82 -1.12
CA LEU A 94 -18.91 12.82 -0.17
C LEU A 94 -19.41 12.91 1.29
N LYS A 95 -20.37 13.78 1.59
CA LYS A 95 -20.99 13.88 2.92
C LYS A 95 -21.68 12.58 3.35
N ALA A 96 -22.18 11.79 2.43
CA ALA A 96 -22.78 10.49 2.74
C ALA A 96 -21.74 9.43 3.17
N VAL A 97 -20.46 9.64 2.85
CA VAL A 97 -19.36 8.76 3.28
C VAL A 97 -18.89 9.11 4.69
N GLY A 98 -18.89 10.40 5.05
CA GLY A 98 -18.45 10.86 6.36
C GLY A 98 -18.34 12.37 6.48
N PRO A 99 -17.91 12.90 7.62
CA PRO A 99 -17.66 14.32 7.81
C PRO A 99 -16.53 14.78 6.86
N ILE A 100 -16.71 15.98 6.31
CA ILE A 100 -15.72 16.57 5.38
C ILE A 100 -14.98 17.68 6.12
N GLU A 101 -13.68 17.64 6.05
CA GLU A 101 -12.78 18.72 6.42
C GLU A 101 -12.10 19.25 5.16
N GLU A 102 -12.27 20.54 4.87
CA GLU A 102 -11.61 21.20 3.75
C GLU A 102 -10.31 21.84 4.26
N LEU A 103 -9.19 21.45 3.68
CA LEU A 103 -7.88 21.97 4.04
C LEU A 103 -7.43 23.02 3.01
N THR A 104 -6.94 24.13 3.49
CA THR A 104 -6.30 25.17 2.65
C THR A 104 -4.82 24.84 2.42
N GLN A 105 -4.24 25.44 1.38
CA GLN A 105 -2.79 25.32 1.14
C GLN A 105 -1.97 25.78 2.34
N GLN A 106 -2.42 26.86 3.03
CA GLN A 106 -1.75 27.34 4.22
C GLN A 106 -1.77 26.32 5.36
N GLN A 107 -2.89 25.59 5.56
CA GLN A 107 -2.96 24.55 6.59
C GLN A 107 -2.08 23.34 6.26
N ILE A 108 -1.94 23.01 4.97
CA ILE A 108 -1.14 21.85 4.53
C ILE A 108 0.35 22.18 4.54
N PHE A 109 0.74 23.35 4.06
CA PHE A 109 2.16 23.70 3.79
C PHE A 109 2.74 24.71 4.77
N GLY A 110 1.91 25.36 5.62
CA GLY A 110 2.37 26.31 6.63
C GLY A 110 2.74 27.72 6.09
N TYR A 111 2.40 28.05 4.84
CA TYR A 111 2.63 29.35 4.21
C TYR A 111 1.48 29.77 3.30
#